data_9fc2bbffc18d406f9aee088a16d6a7cd
#
_entry.id   9fc2bbffc18d406f9aee088a16d6a7cd
#
_cell.length_a   1.000
_cell.length_b   1.000
_cell.length_c   1.000
_cell.angle_alpha   90.00
_cell.angle_beta   90.00
_cell.angle_gamma   90.00
#
_symmetry.space_group_name_H-M   'P 1'
#
loop_
_entity.id
_entity.type
_entity.pdbx_description
1 polymer ?
#
loop_
_entity_poly.entity_id
_entity_poly.type
_entity_poly.pdbx_seq_one_letter_code
_entity_poly.pdbx_strand_id
1 'polypeptide(L)'
;MNATPDTSTAPTNATSPLPQLADATAERPLDILIVGAGLSGIDLAHHVAKNFPDWNWAAVDSNYDLGGTWATFQYPGIRSDSDMATFSLPFKKWPHKGTLGSGKQIRDYCREAAEEIGMLDRLQLSTWVQAVNFHTDQGLWEVTMRLGRPGHANSEGTDGASAPASPEQPTLTTWTRRLHFATGYYRHSEGFTADIEGVNTFEGTSLHPQQWPRDLDVRGKKVTVIGSGATAITLVPALHEMGAEVTMLQRTPTYIAPLPETDTISSFVGLGLSTEPGTFGHRLARSLHIGRDMAQYHLCQTFPSIAKLVFRGWNRLYLPADEVRRNFTPPYGPWDQRVCKSPGGDFFKAVRDGARVVTDHISRVDAGGVQLRSGGYIESDILVIATGLQLLAFGDAHFSVDGTPVPTESLVAYRAMMANRLPNFSYTIGYLNQSWTLRADMTSRYLVQLWKDMDARGEQWACPVLPAGEAADLPLLEMSSGYIQRSVATLPRQGAGDPWRMEQDYIKERRAYTGADNKHDMAFGTDALEAAAPLAAGEGGGGAAELRV
;
A
#
# COMPACT_ATOMS: atom_id res chain seq x y z
N MET A 1 13.82 -19.03 34.47
CA MET A 1 14.23 -20.01 33.43
C MET A 1 14.73 -19.21 32.25
N ASN A 2 15.98 -19.44 31.91
CA ASN A 2 16.77 -18.59 31.02
C ASN A 2 16.18 -18.53 29.61
N ALA A 3 15.88 -17.32 29.12
CA ALA A 3 15.63 -17.06 27.71
C ALA A 3 16.97 -17.15 26.98
N THR A 4 17.07 -18.08 26.04
CA THR A 4 18.14 -18.13 25.06
C THR A 4 18.07 -16.89 24.16
N PRO A 5 19.19 -16.22 23.88
CA PRO A 5 19.19 -15.11 22.92
C PRO A 5 18.93 -15.64 21.52
N ASP A 6 17.95 -15.03 20.87
CA ASP A 6 17.61 -15.23 19.48
C ASP A 6 18.79 -14.76 18.60
N THR A 7 19.58 -15.70 18.12
CA THR A 7 20.62 -15.46 17.13
C THR A 7 20.01 -15.51 15.72
N SER A 8 19.05 -14.65 15.44
CA SER A 8 18.69 -14.37 14.04
C SER A 8 19.81 -13.50 13.48
N THR A 9 20.67 -14.09 12.67
CA THR A 9 21.68 -13.39 11.88
C THR A 9 21.01 -12.30 11.09
N ALA A 10 21.25 -11.04 11.48
CA ALA A 10 20.89 -9.89 10.66
C ALA A 10 21.52 -10.10 9.27
N PRO A 11 20.78 -9.86 8.18
CA PRO A 11 21.37 -9.92 6.86
C PRO A 11 22.53 -8.94 6.83
N THR A 12 23.70 -9.44 6.45
CA THR A 12 24.93 -8.67 6.26
C THR A 12 24.61 -7.43 5.45
N ASN A 13 25.10 -6.27 5.89
CA ASN A 13 25.08 -5.00 5.16
C ASN A 13 25.67 -5.23 3.76
N ALA A 14 24.82 -5.55 2.80
CA ALA A 14 25.24 -5.90 1.46
C ALA A 14 25.53 -4.61 0.68
N THR A 15 26.77 -4.16 0.76
CA THR A 15 27.34 -3.19 -0.20
C THR A 15 27.71 -3.86 -1.53
N SER A 16 27.65 -5.19 -1.60
CA SER A 16 27.88 -5.97 -2.82
C SER A 16 26.53 -6.43 -3.40
N PRO A 17 26.32 -6.23 -4.71
CA PRO A 17 25.09 -6.67 -5.37
C PRO A 17 25.02 -8.19 -5.44
N LEU A 18 23.80 -8.73 -5.49
CA LEU A 18 23.56 -10.14 -5.82
C LEU A 18 24.19 -10.45 -7.20
N PRO A 19 24.83 -11.62 -7.36
CA PRO A 19 25.40 -12.03 -8.66
C PRO A 19 24.38 -11.94 -9.80
N GLN A 20 23.14 -12.34 -9.59
CA GLN A 20 22.09 -12.28 -10.60
C GLN A 20 21.84 -10.86 -11.12
N LEU A 21 21.94 -9.85 -10.27
CA LEU A 21 21.77 -8.44 -10.65
C LEU A 21 23.03 -7.88 -11.31
N ALA A 22 24.21 -8.22 -10.78
CA ALA A 22 25.49 -7.71 -11.28
C ALA A 22 25.87 -8.31 -12.64
N ASP A 23 25.53 -9.57 -12.87
CA ASP A 23 25.85 -10.32 -14.09
C ASP A 23 24.80 -10.13 -15.21
N ALA A 24 23.68 -9.45 -14.92
CA ALA A 24 22.63 -9.21 -15.91
C ALA A 24 23.01 -8.05 -16.84
N THR A 25 23.38 -8.39 -18.07
CA THR A 25 23.75 -7.48 -19.16
C THR A 25 22.72 -7.53 -20.29
N ALA A 26 22.89 -6.68 -21.28
CA ALA A 26 22.01 -6.70 -22.47
C ALA A 26 22.05 -8.04 -23.23
N GLU A 27 23.21 -8.74 -23.23
CA GLU A 27 23.37 -10.06 -23.86
C GLU A 27 22.81 -11.20 -22.99
N ARG A 28 22.74 -10.99 -21.66
CA ARG A 28 22.22 -11.95 -20.70
C ARG A 28 21.30 -11.27 -19.68
N PRO A 29 20.16 -10.74 -20.13
CA PRO A 29 19.25 -10.02 -19.24
C PRO A 29 18.54 -10.97 -18.27
N LEU A 30 18.01 -10.43 -17.19
CA LEU A 30 16.97 -11.12 -16.41
C LEU A 30 15.73 -11.32 -17.28
N ASP A 31 14.99 -12.39 -17.03
CA ASP A 31 13.65 -12.56 -17.62
C ASP A 31 12.65 -11.60 -16.98
N ILE A 32 12.80 -11.34 -15.67
CA ILE A 32 12.02 -10.32 -14.96
C ILE A 32 12.77 -9.77 -13.75
N LEU A 33 12.68 -8.46 -13.55
CA LEU A 33 13.04 -7.78 -12.31
C LEU A 33 11.77 -7.35 -11.56
N ILE A 34 11.64 -7.74 -10.29
CA ILE A 34 10.54 -7.37 -9.39
C ILE A 34 11.04 -6.28 -8.44
N VAL A 35 10.41 -5.10 -8.47
CA VAL A 35 10.76 -3.98 -7.62
C VAL A 35 9.75 -3.87 -6.49
N GLY A 36 10.18 -4.23 -5.28
CA GLY A 36 9.38 -4.29 -4.06
C GLY A 36 9.22 -5.71 -3.51
N ALA A 37 9.53 -5.90 -2.22
CA ALA A 37 9.43 -7.17 -1.49
C ALA A 37 8.34 -7.13 -0.40
N GLY A 38 7.26 -6.40 -0.67
CA GLY A 38 6.01 -6.47 0.09
C GLY A 38 5.13 -7.64 -0.38
N LEU A 39 3.91 -7.74 0.15
CA LEU A 39 2.94 -8.80 -0.21
C LEU A 39 2.76 -8.95 -1.73
N SER A 40 2.73 -7.84 -2.47
CA SER A 40 2.54 -7.86 -3.93
C SER A 40 3.74 -8.47 -4.67
N GLY A 41 4.97 -8.12 -4.26
CA GLY A 41 6.18 -8.68 -4.86
C GLY A 41 6.36 -10.16 -4.53
N ILE A 42 6.04 -10.56 -3.30
CA ILE A 42 6.06 -11.97 -2.87
C ILE A 42 5.02 -12.78 -3.66
N ASP A 43 3.82 -12.23 -3.87
CA ASP A 43 2.78 -12.89 -4.64
C ASP A 43 3.22 -13.12 -6.10
N LEU A 44 3.76 -12.09 -6.76
CA LEU A 44 4.26 -12.23 -8.12
C LEU A 44 5.45 -13.20 -8.18
N ALA A 45 6.40 -13.12 -7.24
CA ALA A 45 7.55 -14.03 -7.19
C ALA A 45 7.10 -15.51 -7.07
N HIS A 46 6.05 -15.79 -6.24
CA HIS A 46 5.45 -17.12 -6.19
C HIS A 46 4.93 -17.57 -7.57
N HIS A 47 4.19 -16.71 -8.25
CA HIS A 47 3.62 -17.03 -9.55
C HIS A 47 4.71 -17.22 -10.61
N VAL A 48 5.78 -16.42 -10.60
CA VAL A 48 6.94 -16.56 -11.49
C VAL A 48 7.66 -17.89 -11.22
N ALA A 49 8.08 -18.13 -9.98
CA ALA A 49 8.81 -19.34 -9.61
C ALA A 49 8.03 -20.63 -9.96
N LYS A 50 6.70 -20.60 -9.79
CA LYS A 50 5.83 -21.75 -10.08
C LYS A 50 5.60 -22.00 -11.56
N ASN A 51 5.46 -20.96 -12.37
CA ASN A 51 5.03 -21.07 -13.78
C ASN A 51 6.18 -20.99 -14.77
N PHE A 52 7.32 -20.42 -14.35
CA PHE A 52 8.52 -20.21 -15.17
C PHE A 52 9.76 -20.62 -14.36
N PRO A 53 9.92 -21.93 -14.03
CA PRO A 53 11.01 -22.41 -13.17
C PRO A 53 12.41 -22.14 -13.73
N ASP A 54 12.52 -22.01 -15.05
CA ASP A 54 13.79 -21.78 -15.75
C ASP A 54 14.13 -20.31 -15.94
N TRP A 55 13.24 -19.40 -15.53
CA TRP A 55 13.49 -17.96 -15.67
C TRP A 55 14.57 -17.48 -14.69
N ASN A 56 15.47 -16.68 -15.19
CA ASN A 56 16.40 -15.90 -14.39
C ASN A 56 15.69 -14.63 -13.90
N TRP A 57 15.34 -14.60 -12.61
CA TRP A 57 14.64 -13.46 -12.01
C TRP A 57 15.30 -13.01 -10.71
N ALA A 58 15.14 -11.74 -10.39
CA ALA A 58 15.57 -11.15 -9.13
C ALA A 58 14.51 -10.18 -8.60
N ALA A 59 14.60 -9.88 -7.31
CA ALA A 59 13.80 -8.87 -6.66
C ALA A 59 14.70 -7.87 -5.92
N VAL A 60 14.25 -6.61 -5.84
CA VAL A 60 14.93 -5.55 -5.10
C VAL A 60 13.93 -4.81 -4.21
N ASP A 61 14.38 -4.34 -3.04
CA ASP A 61 13.56 -3.48 -2.17
C ASP A 61 14.44 -2.39 -1.55
N SER A 62 13.90 -1.18 -1.47
CA SER A 62 14.58 -0.04 -0.85
C SER A 62 14.69 -0.14 0.67
N ASN A 63 13.85 -0.96 1.32
CA ASN A 63 13.91 -1.21 2.75
C ASN A 63 15.06 -2.15 3.14
N TYR A 64 15.46 -2.08 4.40
CA TYR A 64 16.43 -3.00 5.00
C TYR A 64 15.83 -4.37 5.37
N ASP A 65 14.50 -4.49 5.32
CA ASP A 65 13.74 -5.71 5.59
C ASP A 65 12.60 -5.86 4.60
N LEU A 66 12.20 -7.08 4.35
CA LEU A 66 11.05 -7.40 3.50
C LEU A 66 9.73 -7.22 4.25
N GLY A 67 8.63 -7.06 3.49
CA GLY A 67 7.28 -6.85 4.03
C GLY A 67 6.69 -5.49 3.67
N GLY A 68 7.44 -4.60 3.01
CA GLY A 68 6.96 -3.31 2.51
C GLY A 68 6.40 -2.44 3.65
N THR A 69 5.14 -2.01 3.55
CA THR A 69 4.45 -1.21 4.57
C THR A 69 4.57 -1.79 5.98
N TRP A 70 4.54 -3.11 6.14
CA TRP A 70 4.60 -3.79 7.45
C TRP A 70 6.00 -3.85 8.06
N ALA A 71 7.03 -3.70 7.24
CA ALA A 71 8.39 -3.51 7.69
C ALA A 71 8.67 -2.04 8.05
N THR A 72 8.09 -1.11 7.29
CA THR A 72 8.33 0.32 7.44
C THR A 72 7.57 0.94 8.62
N PHE A 73 6.28 0.66 8.74
CA PHE A 73 5.44 1.27 9.77
C PHE A 73 5.45 0.42 11.03
N GLN A 74 5.91 1.01 12.14
CA GLN A 74 6.11 0.30 13.40
C GLN A 74 5.47 1.01 14.61
N TYR A 75 4.50 1.90 14.37
CA TYR A 75 3.79 2.57 15.45
C TYR A 75 2.91 1.59 16.25
N PRO A 76 2.64 1.86 17.55
CA PRO A 76 1.82 1.00 18.39
C PRO A 76 0.44 0.71 17.80
N GLY A 77 0.01 -0.54 17.86
CA GLY A 77 -1.30 -0.97 17.40
C GLY A 77 -1.43 -1.13 15.89
N ILE A 78 -0.37 -0.91 15.09
CA ILE A 78 -0.44 -1.10 13.63
C ILE A 78 -0.96 -2.49 13.29
N ARG A 79 -1.96 -2.54 12.40
CA ARG A 79 -2.65 -3.76 11.98
C ARG A 79 -3.28 -3.60 10.61
N SER A 80 -3.67 -4.71 9.99
CA SER A 80 -4.47 -4.67 8.75
C SER A 80 -5.83 -4.01 9.02
N ASP A 81 -6.38 -3.40 7.99
CA ASP A 81 -7.76 -2.92 7.93
C ASP A 81 -8.65 -3.80 7.05
N SER A 82 -8.10 -4.90 6.56
CA SER A 82 -8.80 -5.98 5.87
C SER A 82 -8.71 -7.26 6.71
N ASP A 83 -9.74 -8.12 6.62
CA ASP A 83 -9.68 -9.43 7.28
C ASP A 83 -8.57 -10.30 6.69
N MET A 84 -7.97 -11.14 7.52
CA MET A 84 -6.83 -11.95 7.11
C MET A 84 -7.22 -13.12 6.21
N ALA A 85 -8.48 -13.52 6.14
CA ALA A 85 -8.92 -14.54 5.19
C ALA A 85 -8.81 -14.06 3.74
N THR A 86 -9.03 -12.76 3.49
CA THR A 86 -8.88 -12.15 2.16
C THR A 86 -7.53 -11.49 1.96
N PHE A 87 -6.89 -11.01 3.03
CA PHE A 87 -5.61 -10.32 2.97
C PHE A 87 -4.39 -11.24 2.90
N SER A 88 -4.50 -12.48 3.38
CA SER A 88 -3.45 -13.49 3.21
C SER A 88 -3.26 -13.87 1.73
N LEU A 89 -2.06 -14.32 1.42
CA LEU A 89 -1.71 -14.83 0.08
C LEU A 89 -2.51 -16.12 -0.20
N PRO A 90 -3.07 -16.31 -1.41
CA PRO A 90 -3.92 -17.46 -1.70
C PRO A 90 -3.22 -18.83 -1.59
N PHE A 91 -1.89 -18.82 -1.69
CA PHE A 91 -1.07 -20.03 -1.63
C PHE A 91 -0.53 -20.35 -0.23
N LYS A 92 -0.64 -19.41 0.74
CA LYS A 92 -0.13 -19.59 2.10
C LYS A 92 -1.23 -19.28 3.13
N LYS A 93 -1.45 -20.25 4.03
CA LYS A 93 -2.43 -20.11 5.10
C LYS A 93 -2.02 -19.02 6.11
N TRP A 94 -2.98 -18.20 6.53
CA TRP A 94 -2.79 -17.34 7.69
C TRP A 94 -2.78 -18.16 8.98
N PRO A 95 -1.71 -18.11 9.79
CA PRO A 95 -1.56 -19.02 10.94
C PRO A 95 -2.32 -18.59 12.20
N HIS A 96 -2.83 -17.36 12.25
CA HIS A 96 -3.46 -16.81 13.45
C HIS A 96 -4.98 -16.81 13.35
N LYS A 97 -5.67 -16.75 14.53
CA LYS A 97 -7.14 -16.77 14.62
C LYS A 97 -7.80 -15.39 14.53
N GLY A 98 -7.03 -14.31 14.66
CA GLY A 98 -7.54 -12.94 14.63
C GLY A 98 -8.18 -12.60 13.29
N THR A 99 -9.28 -11.84 13.33
CA THR A 99 -9.91 -11.30 12.12
C THR A 99 -8.94 -10.38 11.38
N LEU A 100 -8.21 -9.54 12.13
CA LEU A 100 -7.17 -8.66 11.60
C LEU A 100 -5.79 -9.14 12.07
N GLY A 101 -4.76 -8.90 11.26
CA GLY A 101 -3.38 -9.20 11.58
C GLY A 101 -2.63 -7.98 12.12
N SER A 102 -1.84 -8.13 13.18
CA SER A 102 -0.91 -7.08 13.62
C SER A 102 0.23 -6.89 12.60
N GLY A 103 0.84 -5.71 12.57
CA GLY A 103 1.97 -5.42 11.67
C GLY A 103 3.10 -6.44 11.82
N LYS A 104 3.45 -6.83 13.06
CA LYS A 104 4.47 -7.87 13.30
C LYS A 104 4.06 -9.22 12.70
N GLN A 105 2.84 -9.68 12.95
CA GLN A 105 2.34 -10.95 12.41
C GLN A 105 2.38 -10.96 10.88
N ILE A 106 2.01 -9.85 10.23
CA ILE A 106 2.01 -9.76 8.76
C ILE A 106 3.45 -9.73 8.22
N ARG A 107 4.37 -9.04 8.89
CA ARG A 107 5.78 -9.04 8.51
C ARG A 107 6.40 -10.43 8.62
N ASP A 108 6.16 -11.11 9.74
CA ASP A 108 6.65 -12.48 9.96
C ASP A 108 6.08 -13.43 8.89
N TYR A 109 4.79 -13.31 8.58
CA TYR A 109 4.12 -14.06 7.50
C TYR A 109 4.71 -13.79 6.11
N CYS A 110 5.07 -12.53 5.81
CA CYS A 110 5.76 -12.16 4.57
C CYS A 110 7.12 -12.85 4.47
N ARG A 111 7.90 -12.86 5.57
CA ARG A 111 9.22 -13.50 5.62
C ARG A 111 9.11 -15.01 5.37
N GLU A 112 8.21 -15.68 6.07
CA GLU A 112 7.95 -17.11 5.87
C GLU A 112 7.50 -17.41 4.43
N ALA A 113 6.62 -16.56 3.85
CA ALA A 113 6.18 -16.75 2.48
C ALA A 113 7.32 -16.60 1.47
N ALA A 114 8.18 -15.59 1.66
CA ALA A 114 9.34 -15.36 0.80
C ALA A 114 10.37 -16.49 0.90
N GLU A 115 10.58 -17.05 2.09
CA GLU A 115 11.46 -18.20 2.31
C GLU A 115 10.94 -19.46 1.62
N GLU A 116 9.65 -19.78 1.80
CA GLU A 116 9.01 -20.96 1.19
C GLU A 116 9.09 -21.00 -0.34
N ILE A 117 9.12 -19.84 -1.00
CA ILE A 117 9.22 -19.74 -2.47
C ILE A 117 10.65 -19.53 -2.97
N GLY A 118 11.65 -19.53 -2.08
CA GLY A 118 13.06 -19.31 -2.43
C GLY A 118 13.39 -17.89 -2.88
N MET A 119 12.56 -16.90 -2.50
CA MET A 119 12.77 -15.50 -2.89
C MET A 119 13.98 -14.88 -2.18
N LEU A 120 14.33 -15.35 -0.97
CA LEU A 120 15.40 -14.75 -0.17
C LEU A 120 16.76 -14.81 -0.88
N ASP A 121 17.04 -15.87 -1.63
CA ASP A 121 18.27 -16.06 -2.41
C ASP A 121 18.32 -15.18 -3.69
N ARG A 122 17.23 -14.51 -4.01
CA ARG A 122 17.04 -13.69 -5.20
C ARG A 122 16.64 -12.25 -4.87
N LEU A 123 16.69 -11.87 -3.58
CA LEU A 123 16.25 -10.57 -3.07
C LEU A 123 17.44 -9.72 -2.62
N GLN A 124 17.61 -8.56 -3.24
CA GLN A 124 18.53 -7.52 -2.79
C GLN A 124 17.75 -6.45 -2.03
N LEU A 125 17.95 -6.39 -0.73
CA LEU A 125 17.40 -5.32 0.13
C LEU A 125 18.30 -4.06 0.09
N SER A 126 17.82 -2.97 0.68
CA SER A 126 18.50 -1.67 0.72
C SER A 126 18.93 -1.19 -0.67
N THR A 127 18.10 -1.45 -1.69
CA THR A 127 18.39 -1.15 -3.09
C THR A 127 17.24 -0.38 -3.71
N TRP A 128 17.51 0.84 -4.14
CA TRP A 128 16.49 1.73 -4.68
C TRP A 128 16.66 1.91 -6.19
N VAL A 129 15.62 1.60 -6.94
CA VAL A 129 15.54 1.87 -8.39
C VAL A 129 15.36 3.38 -8.59
N GLN A 130 16.31 4.02 -9.26
CA GLN A 130 16.31 5.46 -9.53
C GLN A 130 15.75 5.80 -10.90
N ALA A 131 16.20 5.06 -11.92
CA ALA A 131 15.81 5.29 -13.29
C ALA A 131 15.70 3.98 -14.06
N VAL A 132 14.80 3.97 -15.03
CA VAL A 132 14.60 2.85 -15.94
C VAL A 132 14.46 3.39 -17.37
N ASN A 133 15.18 2.78 -18.30
CA ASN A 133 15.15 3.15 -19.71
C ASN A 133 14.83 1.92 -20.56
N PHE A 134 13.78 1.99 -21.36
CA PHE A 134 13.47 0.94 -22.32
C PHE A 134 14.21 1.22 -23.63
N HIS A 135 15.00 0.26 -24.09
CA HIS A 135 15.71 0.31 -25.35
C HIS A 135 14.90 -0.42 -26.42
N THR A 136 14.31 0.33 -27.34
CA THR A 136 13.42 -0.25 -28.36
C THR A 136 14.16 -1.13 -29.35
N ASP A 137 15.44 -0.86 -29.64
CA ASP A 137 16.30 -1.66 -30.52
C ASP A 137 16.68 -3.02 -29.93
N GLN A 138 16.57 -3.18 -28.59
CA GLN A 138 16.90 -4.41 -27.88
C GLN A 138 15.68 -5.09 -27.25
N GLY A 139 14.57 -4.38 -27.08
CA GLY A 139 13.39 -4.86 -26.37
C GLY A 139 13.62 -5.08 -24.87
N LEU A 140 14.55 -4.33 -24.28
CA LEU A 140 15.03 -4.53 -22.90
C LEU A 140 14.92 -3.24 -22.08
N TRP A 141 14.74 -3.43 -20.78
CA TRP A 141 14.89 -2.40 -19.77
C TRP A 141 16.30 -2.37 -19.23
N GLU A 142 16.92 -1.22 -19.26
CA GLU A 142 18.10 -0.87 -18.48
C GLU A 142 17.62 -0.23 -17.17
N VAL A 143 18.03 -0.80 -16.03
CA VAL A 143 17.58 -0.38 -14.70
C VAL A 143 18.77 0.11 -13.88
N THR A 144 18.77 1.39 -13.53
CA THR A 144 19.78 2.01 -12.68
C THR A 144 19.29 2.03 -11.23
N MET A 145 20.07 1.43 -10.35
CA MET A 145 19.77 1.29 -8.92
C MET A 145 20.89 1.90 -8.07
N ARG A 146 20.51 2.38 -6.89
CA ARG A 146 21.47 2.79 -5.85
C ARG A 146 21.49 1.73 -4.76
N LEU A 147 22.67 1.27 -4.39
CA LEU A 147 22.90 0.33 -3.30
C LEU A 147 23.14 1.09 -1.99
N GLY A 148 22.56 0.58 -0.89
CA GLY A 148 22.63 1.23 0.40
C GLY A 148 21.47 2.19 0.63
N ARG A 149 21.13 2.41 1.90
CA ARG A 149 19.95 3.14 2.32
C ARG A 149 20.09 4.65 2.08
N PRO A 150 19.18 5.31 1.36
CA PRO A 150 19.05 6.77 1.49
C PRO A 150 18.57 7.03 2.92
N GLY A 151 19.26 7.93 3.63
CA GLY A 151 19.15 8.23 5.05
C GLY A 151 17.74 8.22 5.61
N HIS A 152 17.24 7.06 6.02
CA HIS A 152 16.11 6.90 6.92
C HIS A 152 16.67 6.76 8.33
N ALA A 153 16.34 7.72 9.19
CA ALA A 153 16.73 7.82 10.58
C ALA A 153 16.10 6.73 11.46
N ASN A 154 16.37 5.45 11.18
CA ASN A 154 16.07 4.32 12.06
C ASN A 154 17.21 3.28 12.04
N SER A 155 18.46 3.73 11.75
CA SER A 155 19.65 2.94 12.03
C SER A 155 19.85 2.89 13.55
N GLU A 156 20.16 1.73 14.04
CA GLU A 156 20.57 1.51 15.42
C GLU A 156 21.60 2.56 15.86
N GLY A 157 21.23 3.30 16.91
CA GLY A 157 22.14 4.09 17.72
C GLY A 157 22.41 5.51 17.22
N THR A 158 22.12 6.43 18.15
CA THR A 158 22.59 7.79 18.32
C THR A 158 21.89 8.92 17.57
N ASP A 159 21.30 9.76 18.42
CA ASP A 159 21.13 11.21 18.30
C ASP A 159 20.60 11.82 17.01
N GLY A 160 19.44 12.44 17.14
CA GLY A 160 18.66 13.26 16.19
C GLY A 160 19.37 14.30 15.32
N ALA A 161 20.54 13.99 14.80
CA ALA A 161 21.22 14.77 13.79
C ALA A 161 21.05 14.08 12.43
N SER A 162 20.50 14.79 11.45
CA SER A 162 20.53 14.41 10.05
C SER A 162 21.99 14.05 9.69
N ALA A 163 22.23 12.76 9.43
CA ALA A 163 23.53 12.32 8.97
C ALA A 163 23.90 13.11 7.70
N PRO A 164 25.12 13.64 7.60
CA PRO A 164 25.58 14.29 6.38
C PRO A 164 25.46 13.32 5.21
N ALA A 165 25.14 13.83 4.03
CA ALA A 165 25.11 13.05 2.80
C ALA A 165 26.37 12.19 2.72
N SER A 166 26.21 10.87 2.88
CA SER A 166 27.32 9.92 2.78
C SER A 166 27.99 10.03 1.40
N PRO A 167 29.29 9.73 1.29
CA PRO A 167 29.97 9.69 0.00
C PRO A 167 29.19 8.82 -0.97
N GLU A 168 29.25 9.13 -2.25
CA GLU A 168 28.46 8.56 -3.34
C GLU A 168 28.19 7.06 -3.14
N GLN A 169 26.92 6.74 -2.88
CA GLN A 169 26.51 5.34 -2.75
C GLN A 169 26.72 4.66 -4.11
N PRO A 170 27.24 3.42 -4.14
CA PRO A 170 27.49 2.75 -5.39
C PRO A 170 26.19 2.56 -6.19
N THR A 171 26.26 2.83 -7.47
CA THR A 171 25.19 2.55 -8.42
C THR A 171 25.40 1.20 -9.08
N LEU A 172 24.33 0.52 -9.40
CA LEU A 172 24.30 -0.72 -10.16
C LEU A 172 23.36 -0.54 -11.34
N THR A 173 23.81 -0.96 -12.51
CA THR A 173 22.96 -1.09 -13.70
C THR A 173 22.72 -2.56 -13.99
N THR A 174 21.47 -2.93 -14.21
CA THR A 174 21.06 -4.29 -14.58
C THR A 174 20.10 -4.26 -15.77
N TRP A 175 19.99 -5.36 -16.51
CA TRP A 175 19.15 -5.46 -17.69
C TRP A 175 18.08 -6.53 -17.49
N THR A 176 16.84 -6.24 -17.93
CA THR A 176 15.73 -7.16 -17.81
C THR A 176 14.77 -7.09 -18.99
N ARG A 177 14.17 -8.23 -19.37
CA ARG A 177 13.13 -8.31 -20.41
C ARG A 177 11.81 -7.72 -19.94
N ARG A 178 11.45 -7.98 -18.68
CA ARG A 178 10.20 -7.56 -18.07
C ARG A 178 10.48 -6.84 -16.77
N LEU A 179 9.74 -5.77 -16.50
CA LEU A 179 9.90 -4.96 -15.32
C LEU A 179 8.57 -4.85 -14.56
N HIS A 180 8.55 -5.27 -13.31
CA HIS A 180 7.36 -5.20 -12.47
C HIS A 180 7.57 -4.38 -11.20
N PHE A 181 6.71 -3.37 -11.00
CA PHE A 181 6.74 -2.54 -9.80
C PHE A 181 5.67 -2.98 -8.80
N ALA A 182 6.11 -3.60 -7.71
CA ALA A 182 5.31 -3.99 -6.53
C ALA A 182 5.57 -3.05 -5.34
N THR A 183 5.84 -1.77 -5.61
CA THR A 183 6.30 -0.76 -4.63
C THR A 183 5.19 -0.23 -3.72
N GLY A 184 3.94 -0.67 -3.93
CA GLY A 184 2.79 -0.05 -3.29
C GLY A 184 2.57 1.39 -3.79
N TYR A 185 1.85 2.19 -3.00
CA TYR A 185 1.57 3.59 -3.35
C TYR A 185 1.87 4.57 -2.21
N TYR A 186 2.44 4.13 -1.10
CA TYR A 186 2.83 5.03 -0.01
C TYR A 186 4.28 5.50 -0.14
N ARG A 187 4.51 6.78 0.08
CA ARG A 187 5.85 7.30 0.31
C ARG A 187 6.33 6.84 1.68
N HIS A 188 7.33 5.96 1.71
CA HIS A 188 7.85 5.41 2.97
C HIS A 188 8.83 6.36 3.67
N SER A 189 9.43 7.32 2.95
CA SER A 189 10.41 8.25 3.50
C SER A 189 9.79 9.27 4.46
N GLU A 190 8.57 9.71 4.18
CA GLU A 190 7.90 10.74 4.97
C GLU A 190 6.38 10.62 4.88
N GLY A 191 5.69 10.97 5.96
CA GLY A 191 4.25 11.11 5.99
C GLY A 191 3.80 12.54 5.66
N PHE A 192 2.50 12.74 5.59
CA PHE A 192 1.94 14.07 5.44
C PHE A 192 1.73 14.73 6.80
N THR A 193 2.49 15.76 7.06
CA THR A 193 2.28 16.64 8.21
C THR A 193 1.45 17.85 7.76
N ALA A 194 0.24 17.99 8.33
CA ALA A 194 -0.56 19.19 8.07
C ALA A 194 0.17 20.43 8.58
N ASP A 195 0.01 21.55 7.87
CA ASP A 195 0.47 22.84 8.36
C ASP A 195 -0.40 23.25 9.57
N ILE A 196 0.19 23.19 10.76
CA ILE A 196 -0.46 23.52 12.02
C ILE A 196 0.28 24.69 12.62
N GLU A 197 -0.41 25.82 12.75
CA GLU A 197 0.16 27.04 13.31
C GLU A 197 0.77 26.77 14.69
N GLY A 198 2.02 27.16 14.88
CA GLY A 198 2.73 27.07 16.15
C GLY A 198 3.26 25.67 16.51
N VAL A 199 3.10 24.65 15.68
CA VAL A 199 3.58 23.28 16.02
C VAL A 199 5.08 23.24 16.35
N ASN A 200 5.88 24.10 15.73
CA ASN A 200 7.32 24.22 15.99
C ASN A 200 7.66 24.90 17.33
N THR A 201 6.68 25.47 18.03
CA THR A 201 6.84 26.08 19.36
C THR A 201 6.49 25.12 20.50
N PHE A 202 6.04 23.92 20.17
CA PHE A 202 5.71 22.90 21.16
C PHE A 202 6.98 22.38 21.83
N GLU A 203 7.01 22.46 23.18
CA GLU A 203 8.18 22.04 23.98
C GLU A 203 8.22 20.54 24.27
N GLY A 204 7.10 19.82 24.06
CA GLY A 204 7.03 18.36 24.18
C GLY A 204 7.53 17.64 22.91
N THR A 205 7.26 16.36 22.83
CA THR A 205 7.62 15.53 21.68
C THR A 205 6.56 15.63 20.59
N SER A 206 6.92 16.09 19.40
CA SER A 206 6.06 16.08 18.22
C SER A 206 6.59 15.04 17.20
N LEU A 207 5.73 14.13 16.72
CA LEU A 207 6.14 13.08 15.79
C LEU A 207 5.01 12.69 14.80
N HIS A 208 5.43 12.18 13.65
CA HIS A 208 4.53 11.50 12.73
C HIS A 208 4.54 9.98 12.99
N PRO A 209 3.39 9.26 12.96
CA PRO A 209 3.33 7.81 13.25
C PRO A 209 4.27 6.95 12.39
N GLN A 210 4.53 7.39 11.16
CA GLN A 210 5.43 6.69 10.23
C GLN A 210 6.88 6.65 10.70
N GLN A 211 7.26 7.60 11.58
CA GLN A 211 8.60 7.74 12.15
C GLN A 211 8.57 7.51 13.68
N TRP A 212 7.84 6.50 14.12
CA TRP A 212 7.67 6.20 15.53
C TRP A 212 9.00 5.77 16.18
N PRO A 213 9.50 6.46 17.22
CA PRO A 213 10.70 6.07 17.95
C PRO A 213 10.47 4.75 18.71
N ARG A 214 11.41 3.83 18.63
CA ARG A 214 11.28 2.48 19.25
C ARG A 214 11.21 2.50 20.78
N ASP A 215 11.85 3.49 21.39
CA ASP A 215 12.05 3.65 22.83
C ASP A 215 11.18 4.75 23.45
N LEU A 216 10.18 5.26 22.71
CA LEU A 216 9.30 6.30 23.22
C LEU A 216 8.44 5.79 24.37
N ASP A 217 8.71 6.25 25.60
CA ASP A 217 7.88 5.96 26.76
C ASP A 217 6.68 6.92 26.82
N VAL A 218 5.50 6.34 26.71
CA VAL A 218 4.22 7.07 26.73
C VAL A 218 3.46 6.91 28.06
N ARG A 219 3.97 6.09 28.99
CA ARG A 219 3.30 5.77 30.25
C ARG A 219 3.14 7.01 31.12
N GLY A 220 1.90 7.29 31.53
CA GLY A 220 1.53 8.46 32.32
C GLY A 220 1.68 9.80 31.60
N LYS A 221 1.93 9.77 30.27
CA LYS A 221 2.04 10.99 29.45
C LYS A 221 0.69 11.37 28.85
N LYS A 222 0.44 12.65 28.71
CA LYS A 222 -0.68 13.21 27.97
C LYS A 222 -0.37 13.20 26.48
N VAL A 223 -0.98 12.25 25.76
CA VAL A 223 -0.72 12.04 24.32
C VAL A 223 -1.91 12.52 23.51
N THR A 224 -1.70 13.52 22.68
CA THR A 224 -2.72 14.00 21.75
C THR A 224 -2.46 13.44 20.35
N VAL A 225 -3.39 12.60 19.86
CA VAL A 225 -3.37 12.06 18.49
C VAL A 225 -4.22 12.96 17.59
N ILE A 226 -3.57 13.68 16.68
CA ILE A 226 -4.22 14.61 15.75
C ILE A 226 -4.60 13.87 14.47
N GLY A 227 -5.87 13.59 14.28
CA GLY A 227 -6.41 12.86 13.12
C GLY A 227 -7.49 11.85 13.52
N SER A 228 -8.22 11.33 12.54
CA SER A 228 -9.30 10.34 12.72
C SER A 228 -9.25 9.20 11.70
N GLY A 229 -8.17 9.07 10.94
CA GLY A 229 -7.98 7.97 9.98
C GLY A 229 -7.61 6.65 10.64
N ALA A 230 -7.40 5.61 9.83
CA ALA A 230 -7.06 4.26 10.30
C ALA A 230 -5.89 4.25 11.29
N THR A 231 -4.87 5.07 11.06
CA THR A 231 -3.71 5.22 11.97
C THR A 231 -4.14 5.69 13.37
N ALA A 232 -4.95 6.73 13.47
CA ALA A 232 -5.41 7.24 14.76
C ALA A 232 -6.30 6.20 15.48
N ILE A 233 -7.20 5.53 14.75
CA ILE A 233 -8.09 4.50 15.29
C ILE A 233 -7.32 3.28 15.83
N THR A 234 -6.15 2.97 15.28
CA THR A 234 -5.29 1.89 15.80
C THR A 234 -4.36 2.35 16.92
N LEU A 235 -3.89 3.61 16.88
CA LEU A 235 -3.01 4.17 17.92
C LEU A 235 -3.71 4.36 19.26
N VAL A 236 -4.93 4.91 19.26
CA VAL A 236 -5.65 5.27 20.48
C VAL A 236 -5.78 4.10 21.46
N PRO A 237 -6.32 2.92 21.07
CA PRO A 237 -6.40 1.80 22.01
C PRO A 237 -5.02 1.29 22.44
N ALA A 238 -4.03 1.26 21.56
CA ALA A 238 -2.69 0.79 21.89
C ALA A 238 -1.97 1.71 22.89
N LEU A 239 -2.03 3.03 22.68
CA LEU A 239 -1.45 4.00 23.60
C LEU A 239 -2.15 3.99 24.96
N HIS A 240 -3.47 3.83 24.98
CA HIS A 240 -4.24 3.69 26.22
C HIS A 240 -3.82 2.42 26.99
N GLU A 241 -3.67 1.29 26.31
CA GLU A 241 -3.18 0.05 26.89
C GLU A 241 -1.74 0.17 27.43
N MET A 242 -0.89 0.97 26.78
CA MET A 242 0.45 1.30 27.26
C MET A 242 0.46 2.25 28.47
N GLY A 243 -0.70 2.75 28.91
CA GLY A 243 -0.85 3.60 30.09
C GLY A 243 -0.71 5.08 29.84
N ALA A 244 -0.89 5.54 28.60
CA ALA A 244 -0.97 6.97 28.27
C ALA A 244 -2.36 7.57 28.58
N GLU A 245 -2.40 8.86 28.91
CA GLU A 245 -3.62 9.68 28.95
C GLU A 245 -3.92 10.17 27.52
N VAL A 246 -4.72 9.41 26.75
CA VAL A 246 -4.89 9.64 25.31
C VAL A 246 -6.05 10.57 25.02
N THR A 247 -5.82 11.60 24.20
CA THR A 247 -6.85 12.42 23.57
C THR A 247 -6.72 12.32 22.05
N MET A 248 -7.75 11.82 21.36
CA MET A 248 -7.86 11.90 19.91
C MET A 248 -8.53 13.22 19.53
N LEU A 249 -7.82 14.06 18.80
CA LEU A 249 -8.34 15.32 18.26
C LEU A 249 -8.63 15.17 16.77
N GLN A 250 -9.89 15.31 16.40
CA GLN A 250 -10.34 15.18 15.01
C GLN A 250 -11.07 16.45 14.55
N ARG A 251 -10.84 16.84 13.31
CA ARG A 251 -11.60 17.90 12.65
C ARG A 251 -12.99 17.44 12.26
N THR A 252 -13.07 16.21 11.74
CA THR A 252 -14.30 15.59 11.23
C THR A 252 -14.33 14.15 11.72
N PRO A 253 -15.46 13.67 12.26
CA PRO A 253 -15.62 12.27 12.65
C PRO A 253 -15.44 11.31 11.46
N THR A 254 -15.03 10.07 11.75
CA THR A 254 -14.93 8.99 10.77
C THR A 254 -15.90 7.85 11.10
N TYR A 255 -16.22 7.02 10.10
CA TYR A 255 -16.97 5.79 10.33
C TYR A 255 -16.05 4.70 10.89
N ILE A 256 -16.46 4.10 12.01
CA ILE A 256 -15.75 3.00 12.66
C ILE A 256 -16.70 1.81 12.75
N ALA A 257 -16.30 0.69 12.15
CA ALA A 257 -17.04 -0.57 12.19
C ALA A 257 -16.43 -1.51 13.24
N PRO A 258 -17.17 -1.90 14.29
CA PRO A 258 -16.73 -2.98 15.15
C PRO A 258 -16.78 -4.31 14.39
N LEU A 259 -15.74 -5.13 14.55
CA LEU A 259 -15.62 -6.46 13.98
C LEU A 259 -15.45 -7.50 15.08
N PRO A 260 -15.81 -8.78 14.86
CA PRO A 260 -15.39 -9.85 15.73
C PRO A 260 -13.86 -9.87 15.87
N GLU A 261 -13.36 -10.12 17.07
CA GLU A 261 -11.92 -10.23 17.33
C GLU A 261 -11.29 -11.41 16.61
N THR A 262 -12.03 -12.53 16.56
CA THR A 262 -11.62 -13.76 15.85
C THR A 262 -12.42 -13.97 14.58
N ASP A 263 -11.80 -14.59 13.57
CA ASP A 263 -12.46 -14.92 12.31
C ASP A 263 -13.50 -16.04 12.51
N THR A 264 -14.75 -15.64 12.67
CA THR A 264 -15.89 -16.55 12.88
C THR A 264 -16.30 -17.29 11.61
N ILE A 265 -16.13 -16.69 10.43
CA ILE A 265 -16.50 -17.30 9.13
C ILE A 265 -15.57 -18.46 8.82
N SER A 266 -14.25 -18.22 8.82
CA SER A 266 -13.28 -19.28 8.56
C SER A 266 -13.32 -20.36 9.64
N SER A 267 -13.58 -19.99 10.89
CA SER A 267 -13.76 -20.94 11.98
C SER A 267 -14.97 -21.84 11.78
N PHE A 268 -16.11 -21.28 11.35
CA PHE A 268 -17.32 -22.04 11.06
C PHE A 268 -17.13 -22.99 9.88
N VAL A 269 -16.53 -22.55 8.79
CA VAL A 269 -16.19 -23.41 7.64
C VAL A 269 -15.25 -24.52 8.07
N GLY A 270 -14.28 -24.23 8.93
CA GLY A 270 -13.28 -25.17 9.45
C GLY A 270 -13.85 -26.27 10.35
N LEU A 271 -15.09 -26.18 10.83
CA LEU A 271 -15.75 -27.25 11.59
C LEU A 271 -16.03 -28.52 10.73
N GLY A 272 -16.20 -28.35 9.43
CA GLY A 272 -16.54 -29.46 8.54
C GLY A 272 -15.65 -29.60 7.30
N LEU A 273 -14.83 -28.59 6.99
CA LEU A 273 -14.03 -28.54 5.76
C LEU A 273 -12.60 -28.09 6.06
N SER A 274 -11.63 -28.64 5.33
CA SER A 274 -10.25 -28.16 5.39
C SER A 274 -10.15 -26.72 4.86
N THR A 275 -9.51 -25.84 5.61
CA THR A 275 -9.21 -24.46 5.22
C THR A 275 -7.77 -24.27 4.74
N GLU A 276 -7.06 -25.36 4.42
CA GLU A 276 -5.73 -25.30 3.80
C GLU A 276 -5.79 -24.69 2.38
N PRO A 277 -4.78 -23.95 1.96
CA PRO A 277 -4.72 -23.36 0.63
C PRO A 277 -5.02 -24.37 -0.50
N GLY A 278 -5.80 -23.94 -1.48
CA GLY A 278 -6.22 -24.78 -2.61
C GLY A 278 -7.40 -25.72 -2.34
N THR A 279 -7.82 -25.92 -1.09
CA THR A 279 -8.99 -26.76 -0.75
C THR A 279 -10.32 -26.06 -1.04
N PHE A 280 -11.42 -26.83 -1.08
CA PHE A 280 -12.75 -26.27 -1.25
C PHE A 280 -13.15 -25.37 -0.08
N GLY A 281 -12.88 -25.78 1.17
CA GLY A 281 -13.20 -24.98 2.35
C GLY A 281 -12.44 -23.64 2.40
N HIS A 282 -11.16 -23.63 1.99
CA HIS A 282 -10.41 -22.37 1.85
C HIS A 282 -11.07 -21.41 0.84
N ARG A 283 -11.42 -21.93 -0.35
CA ARG A 283 -12.12 -21.11 -1.38
C ARG A 283 -13.47 -20.62 -0.91
N LEU A 284 -14.22 -21.48 -0.20
CA LEU A 284 -15.54 -21.12 0.36
C LEU A 284 -15.40 -20.01 1.41
N ALA A 285 -14.48 -20.16 2.39
CA ALA A 285 -14.25 -19.14 3.41
C ALA A 285 -13.88 -17.78 2.78
N ARG A 286 -12.91 -17.76 1.86
CA ARG A 286 -12.54 -16.51 1.15
C ARG A 286 -13.72 -15.92 0.37
N SER A 287 -14.52 -16.74 -0.31
CA SER A 287 -15.69 -16.26 -1.06
C SER A 287 -16.75 -15.66 -0.17
N LEU A 288 -16.98 -16.22 1.03
CA LEU A 288 -17.91 -15.68 2.02
C LEU A 288 -17.44 -14.32 2.57
N HIS A 289 -16.14 -14.19 2.85
CA HIS A 289 -15.56 -12.91 3.27
C HIS A 289 -15.65 -11.85 2.18
N ILE A 290 -15.27 -12.18 0.94
CA ILE A 290 -15.42 -11.28 -0.22
C ILE A 290 -16.86 -10.86 -0.40
N GLY A 291 -17.80 -11.82 -0.35
CA GLY A 291 -19.24 -11.54 -0.49
C GLY A 291 -19.77 -10.63 0.61
N ARG A 292 -19.35 -10.84 1.86
CA ARG A 292 -19.69 -9.96 2.99
C ARG A 292 -19.20 -8.52 2.77
N ASP A 293 -17.92 -8.35 2.42
CA ASP A 293 -17.33 -7.03 2.26
C ASP A 293 -17.95 -6.27 1.06
N MET A 294 -18.20 -6.97 -0.05
CA MET A 294 -18.90 -6.40 -1.19
C MET A 294 -20.34 -6.03 -0.86
N ALA A 295 -21.07 -6.91 -0.18
CA ALA A 295 -22.46 -6.62 0.23
C ALA A 295 -22.51 -5.40 1.17
N GLN A 296 -21.58 -5.31 2.12
CA GLN A 296 -21.46 -4.14 3.01
C GLN A 296 -21.16 -2.86 2.21
N TYR A 297 -20.22 -2.91 1.26
CA TYR A 297 -19.88 -1.76 0.42
C TYR A 297 -21.08 -1.31 -0.43
N HIS A 298 -21.73 -2.22 -1.15
CA HIS A 298 -22.90 -1.91 -1.96
C HIS A 298 -24.09 -1.40 -1.14
N LEU A 299 -24.32 -1.97 0.05
CA LEU A 299 -25.35 -1.47 0.98
C LEU A 299 -25.06 -0.01 1.38
N CYS A 300 -23.82 0.30 1.69
CA CYS A 300 -23.40 1.66 2.06
C CYS A 300 -23.59 2.66 0.91
N GLN A 301 -23.26 2.26 -0.32
CA GLN A 301 -23.39 3.12 -1.50
C GLN A 301 -24.85 3.27 -1.96
N THR A 302 -25.62 2.20 -1.93
CA THR A 302 -27.01 2.23 -2.43
C THR A 302 -27.99 2.84 -1.41
N PHE A 303 -27.77 2.56 -0.11
CA PHE A 303 -28.65 3.00 0.97
C PHE A 303 -27.88 3.74 2.07
N PRO A 304 -27.22 4.87 1.76
CA PRO A 304 -26.33 5.55 2.71
C PRO A 304 -27.04 5.99 4.00
N SER A 305 -28.33 6.35 3.94
CA SER A 305 -29.11 6.74 5.12
C SER A 305 -29.33 5.57 6.09
N ILE A 306 -29.59 4.37 5.57
CA ILE A 306 -29.72 3.15 6.38
C ILE A 306 -28.36 2.78 6.97
N ALA A 307 -27.31 2.82 6.17
CA ALA A 307 -25.96 2.54 6.63
C ALA A 307 -25.53 3.50 7.77
N LYS A 308 -25.81 4.79 7.64
CA LYS A 308 -25.58 5.79 8.72
C LYS A 308 -26.32 5.41 10.01
N LEU A 309 -27.55 4.94 9.92
CA LEU A 309 -28.32 4.50 11.09
C LEU A 309 -27.70 3.25 11.73
N VAL A 310 -27.26 2.29 10.92
CA VAL A 310 -26.59 1.06 11.38
C VAL A 310 -25.28 1.40 12.12
N PHE A 311 -24.39 2.23 11.52
CA PHE A 311 -23.17 2.67 12.19
C PHE A 311 -23.46 3.39 13.51
N ARG A 312 -24.43 4.27 13.53
CA ARG A 312 -24.84 4.97 14.75
C ARG A 312 -25.37 3.99 15.81
N GLY A 313 -26.12 2.97 15.39
CA GLY A 313 -26.61 1.91 16.27
C GLY A 313 -25.45 1.10 16.87
N TRP A 314 -24.48 0.68 16.05
CA TRP A 314 -23.29 -0.02 16.53
C TRP A 314 -22.49 0.81 17.54
N ASN A 315 -22.25 2.09 17.25
CA ASN A 315 -21.49 2.96 18.16
C ASN A 315 -22.22 3.14 19.51
N ARG A 316 -23.57 3.15 19.52
CA ARG A 316 -24.41 3.23 20.73
C ARG A 316 -24.38 1.97 21.61
N LEU A 317 -23.93 0.85 21.08
CA LEU A 317 -23.70 -0.36 21.90
C LEU A 317 -22.51 -0.19 22.84
N TYR A 318 -21.60 0.73 22.53
CA TYR A 318 -20.37 0.97 23.29
C TYR A 318 -20.39 2.29 24.05
N LEU A 319 -21.00 3.35 23.49
CA LEU A 319 -20.87 4.72 23.97
C LEU A 319 -22.24 5.40 24.19
N PRO A 320 -22.33 6.37 25.12
CA PRO A 320 -23.52 7.18 25.31
C PRO A 320 -23.97 7.92 24.05
N ALA A 321 -25.29 8.16 23.93
CA ALA A 321 -25.88 8.73 22.73
C ALA A 321 -25.40 10.16 22.40
N ASP A 322 -25.09 10.96 23.39
CA ASP A 322 -24.55 12.30 23.24
C ASP A 322 -23.11 12.30 22.75
N GLU A 323 -22.30 11.37 23.22
CA GLU A 323 -20.93 11.15 22.75
C GLU A 323 -20.93 10.71 21.27
N VAL A 324 -21.77 9.74 20.89
CA VAL A 324 -21.92 9.29 19.51
C VAL A 324 -22.34 10.45 18.60
N ARG A 325 -23.26 11.30 19.07
CA ARG A 325 -23.72 12.44 18.29
C ARG A 325 -22.64 13.47 18.05
N ARG A 326 -21.81 13.77 19.07
CA ARG A 326 -20.71 14.76 18.99
C ARG A 326 -19.53 14.27 18.16
N ASN A 327 -19.08 13.05 18.42
CA ASN A 327 -17.75 12.60 18.01
C ASN A 327 -17.77 11.44 17.00
N PHE A 328 -18.92 10.82 16.71
CA PHE A 328 -19.02 9.64 15.84
C PHE A 328 -20.18 9.71 14.83
N THR A 329 -20.50 10.95 14.40
CA THR A 329 -21.53 11.19 13.37
C THR A 329 -20.91 11.96 12.21
N PRO A 330 -20.28 11.26 11.22
CA PRO A 330 -19.68 11.89 10.06
C PRO A 330 -20.71 12.63 9.20
N PRO A 331 -20.37 13.81 8.62
CA PRO A 331 -21.27 14.56 7.75
C PRO A 331 -21.41 13.96 6.35
N TYR A 332 -20.53 13.07 5.95
CA TYR A 332 -20.46 12.41 4.65
C TYR A 332 -21.07 10.99 4.67
N GLY A 333 -21.16 10.33 3.52
CA GLY A 333 -21.67 8.96 3.39
C GLY A 333 -20.62 7.90 3.81
N PRO A 334 -21.05 6.72 4.30
CA PRO A 334 -20.15 5.60 4.50
C PRO A 334 -19.48 5.20 3.18
N TRP A 335 -18.15 5.03 3.19
CA TRP A 335 -17.31 4.77 2.02
C TRP A 335 -17.07 5.94 1.05
N ASP A 336 -17.56 7.15 1.30
CA ASP A 336 -17.04 8.35 0.64
C ASP A 336 -15.58 8.57 1.06
N GLN A 337 -15.27 8.19 2.29
CA GLN A 337 -13.92 8.01 2.82
C GLN A 337 -13.80 6.61 3.44
N ARG A 338 -12.58 6.15 3.68
CA ARG A 338 -12.34 4.80 4.21
C ARG A 338 -13.05 4.57 5.53
N VAL A 339 -13.75 3.45 5.66
CA VAL A 339 -14.33 2.99 6.93
C VAL A 339 -13.26 2.29 7.74
N CYS A 340 -13.00 2.80 8.96
CA CYS A 340 -12.04 2.20 9.89
C CYS A 340 -12.63 0.98 10.58
N LYS A 341 -11.79 0.00 10.93
CA LYS A 341 -12.21 -1.24 11.57
C LYS A 341 -11.66 -1.33 13.00
N SER A 342 -12.51 -1.80 13.95
CA SER A 342 -12.21 -1.93 15.37
C SER A 342 -12.49 -3.38 15.82
N PRO A 343 -11.47 -4.27 15.85
CA PRO A 343 -11.65 -5.67 16.23
C PRO A 343 -12.02 -5.76 17.72
N GLY A 344 -13.05 -6.55 18.02
CA GLY A 344 -13.59 -6.63 19.37
C GLY A 344 -14.13 -5.32 19.93
N GLY A 345 -14.23 -4.26 19.12
CA GLY A 345 -14.61 -2.92 19.55
C GLY A 345 -13.55 -2.23 20.42
N ASP A 346 -12.27 -2.57 20.26
CA ASP A 346 -11.13 -2.10 21.07
C ASP A 346 -11.05 -0.57 21.19
N PHE A 347 -11.23 0.14 20.07
CA PHE A 347 -11.26 1.60 20.07
C PHE A 347 -12.37 2.17 20.98
N PHE A 348 -13.57 1.63 20.87
CA PHE A 348 -14.70 2.08 21.70
C PHE A 348 -14.53 1.71 23.16
N LYS A 349 -13.89 0.56 23.44
CA LYS A 349 -13.53 0.15 24.80
C LYS A 349 -12.53 1.14 25.41
N ALA A 350 -11.48 1.50 24.66
CA ALA A 350 -10.51 2.49 25.13
C ALA A 350 -11.16 3.84 25.45
N VAL A 351 -12.10 4.31 24.60
CA VAL A 351 -12.87 5.55 24.85
C VAL A 351 -13.74 5.42 26.11
N ARG A 352 -14.44 4.31 26.28
CA ARG A 352 -15.25 4.05 27.48
C ARG A 352 -14.39 4.00 28.76
N ASP A 353 -13.17 3.46 28.62
CA ASP A 353 -12.25 3.22 29.74
C ASP A 353 -11.35 4.43 30.04
N GLY A 354 -11.49 5.56 29.32
CA GLY A 354 -10.86 6.84 29.68
C GLY A 354 -10.15 7.60 28.56
N ALA A 355 -9.92 6.99 27.38
CA ALA A 355 -9.41 7.74 26.24
C ALA A 355 -10.45 8.79 25.78
N ARG A 356 -10.02 9.98 25.46
CA ARG A 356 -10.92 11.10 25.09
C ARG A 356 -10.96 11.28 23.59
N VAL A 357 -12.12 11.67 23.06
CA VAL A 357 -12.29 12.10 21.66
C VAL A 357 -12.83 13.53 21.64
N VAL A 358 -12.15 14.41 20.94
CA VAL A 358 -12.52 15.80 20.79
C VAL A 358 -12.69 16.09 19.29
N THR A 359 -13.87 16.62 18.93
CA THR A 359 -14.16 17.06 17.55
C THR A 359 -14.14 18.58 17.52
N ASP A 360 -13.04 19.14 17.01
CA ASP A 360 -12.86 20.58 16.91
C ASP A 360 -11.76 20.92 15.89
N HIS A 361 -11.66 22.21 15.55
CA HIS A 361 -10.56 22.76 14.77
C HIS A 361 -9.43 23.23 15.68
N ILE A 362 -8.21 22.98 15.27
CA ILE A 362 -7.02 23.58 15.90
C ILE A 362 -7.01 25.07 15.56
N SER A 363 -6.83 25.91 16.58
CA SER A 363 -6.52 27.32 16.40
C SER A 363 -5.01 27.50 16.22
N ARG A 364 -4.24 27.00 17.19
CA ARG A 364 -2.78 26.93 17.13
C ARG A 364 -2.25 25.92 18.13
N VAL A 365 -0.98 25.58 18.02
CA VAL A 365 -0.20 24.87 19.03
C VAL A 365 0.68 25.87 19.76
N ASP A 366 0.88 25.68 21.04
CA ASP A 366 1.83 26.44 21.86
C ASP A 366 2.78 25.49 22.63
N ALA A 367 3.60 26.04 23.53
CA ALA A 367 4.59 25.27 24.29
C ALA A 367 4.02 24.06 25.05
N GLY A 368 2.79 24.15 25.58
CA GLY A 368 2.18 23.14 26.44
C GLY A 368 1.09 22.29 25.79
N GLY A 369 0.65 22.59 24.56
CA GLY A 369 -0.45 21.85 23.97
C GLY A 369 -1.17 22.52 22.80
N VAL A 370 -2.45 22.20 22.64
CA VAL A 370 -3.26 22.56 21.48
C VAL A 370 -4.42 23.47 21.88
N GLN A 371 -4.47 24.67 21.32
CA GLN A 371 -5.61 25.59 21.45
C GLN A 371 -6.66 25.26 20.38
N LEU A 372 -7.91 25.16 20.80
CA LEU A 372 -9.05 24.85 19.92
C LEU A 372 -9.79 26.14 19.51
N ARG A 373 -10.43 26.11 18.34
CA ARG A 373 -11.23 27.25 17.87
C ARG A 373 -12.46 27.54 18.74
N SER A 374 -13.00 26.52 19.43
CA SER A 374 -14.08 26.70 20.40
C SER A 374 -13.66 27.43 21.69
N GLY A 375 -12.37 27.69 21.87
CA GLY A 375 -11.78 28.24 23.08
C GLY A 375 -11.28 27.19 24.09
N GLY A 376 -11.44 25.89 23.78
CA GLY A 376 -10.89 24.82 24.60
C GLY A 376 -9.37 24.69 24.46
N TYR A 377 -8.75 23.98 25.41
CA TYR A 377 -7.31 23.68 25.41
C TYR A 377 -7.06 22.21 25.72
N ILE A 378 -6.14 21.60 25.01
CA ILE A 378 -5.69 20.21 25.23
C ILE A 378 -4.22 20.28 25.63
N GLU A 379 -3.95 20.06 26.91
CA GLU A 379 -2.58 19.93 27.43
C GLU A 379 -1.96 18.64 26.93
N SER A 380 -0.70 18.66 26.51
CA SER A 380 -0.03 17.53 25.88
C SER A 380 1.45 17.48 26.23
N ASP A 381 1.96 16.28 26.48
CA ASP A 381 3.40 15.99 26.55
C ASP A 381 3.91 15.49 25.18
N ILE A 382 3.02 14.84 24.42
CA ILE A 382 3.35 14.25 23.11
C ILE A 382 2.23 14.58 22.11
N LEU A 383 2.62 15.14 20.96
CA LEU A 383 1.74 15.33 19.81
C LEU A 383 2.05 14.30 18.74
N VAL A 384 1.07 13.46 18.42
CA VAL A 384 1.16 12.47 17.33
C VAL A 384 0.38 13.01 16.14
N ILE A 385 1.08 13.47 15.10
CA ILE A 385 0.48 14.10 13.92
C ILE A 385 0.07 13.04 12.91
N ALA A 386 -1.11 12.43 13.14
CA ALA A 386 -1.69 11.38 12.31
C ALA A 386 -2.58 11.94 11.18
N THR A 387 -2.10 12.99 10.50
CA THR A 387 -2.89 13.77 9.52
C THR A 387 -2.90 13.18 8.12
N GLY A 388 -2.24 12.05 7.93
CA GLY A 388 -2.31 11.26 6.70
C GLY A 388 -0.96 10.85 6.15
N LEU A 389 -1.01 10.22 4.99
CA LEU A 389 0.14 9.70 4.27
C LEU A 389 0.34 10.49 2.98
N GLN A 390 1.51 10.34 2.38
CA GLN A 390 1.78 10.80 1.02
C GLN A 390 1.75 9.59 0.07
N LEU A 391 1.20 9.78 -1.12
CA LEU A 391 1.26 8.77 -2.18
C LEU A 391 2.45 9.04 -3.09
N LEU A 392 2.96 7.97 -3.66
CA LEU A 392 4.09 7.96 -4.56
C LEU A 392 3.91 6.85 -5.59
N ALA A 393 3.87 7.20 -6.86
CA ALA A 393 3.86 6.21 -7.91
C ALA A 393 5.25 5.58 -8.09
N PHE A 394 5.28 4.29 -8.29
CA PHE A 394 6.45 3.53 -8.74
C PHE A 394 7.75 3.83 -7.96
N GLY A 395 7.65 4.10 -6.65
CA GLY A 395 8.81 4.35 -5.80
C GLY A 395 9.67 5.56 -6.21
N ASP A 396 9.14 6.52 -6.97
CA ASP A 396 9.83 7.72 -7.49
C ASP A 396 10.88 7.42 -8.59
N ALA A 397 10.76 6.30 -9.28
CA ALA A 397 11.63 5.96 -10.38
C ALA A 397 11.35 6.83 -11.61
N HIS A 398 12.41 7.26 -12.29
CA HIS A 398 12.31 8.01 -13.55
C HIS A 398 12.24 7.06 -14.73
N PHE A 399 11.22 7.23 -15.58
CA PHE A 399 11.02 6.43 -16.78
C PHE A 399 11.51 7.15 -18.02
N SER A 400 12.15 6.40 -18.92
CA SER A 400 12.48 6.85 -20.26
C SER A 400 12.34 5.70 -21.28
N VAL A 401 12.20 6.07 -22.53
CA VAL A 401 12.23 5.17 -23.69
C VAL A 401 13.20 5.77 -24.69
N ASP A 402 14.23 5.02 -25.06
CA ASP A 402 15.35 5.49 -25.90
C ASP A 402 15.93 6.82 -25.42
N GLY A 403 16.05 6.98 -24.09
CA GLY A 403 16.54 8.20 -23.45
C GLY A 403 15.53 9.35 -23.39
N THR A 404 14.35 9.22 -24.01
CA THR A 404 13.29 10.25 -23.94
C THR A 404 12.48 10.06 -22.67
N PRO A 405 12.41 11.06 -21.77
CA PRO A 405 11.66 10.95 -20.52
C PRO A 405 10.15 10.70 -20.75
N VAL A 406 9.59 9.83 -19.91
CA VAL A 406 8.14 9.54 -19.87
C VAL A 406 7.62 9.89 -18.48
N PRO A 407 7.04 11.08 -18.28
CA PRO A 407 6.50 11.49 -16.98
C PRO A 407 5.38 10.56 -16.49
N THR A 408 5.41 10.17 -15.22
CA THR A 408 4.43 9.25 -14.64
C THR A 408 2.99 9.73 -14.79
N GLU A 409 2.75 11.03 -14.64
CA GLU A 409 1.45 11.68 -14.79
C GLU A 409 0.92 11.71 -16.23
N SER A 410 1.78 11.41 -17.23
CA SER A 410 1.39 11.26 -18.63
C SER A 410 0.95 9.84 -18.99
N LEU A 411 1.15 8.89 -18.09
CA LEU A 411 0.77 7.50 -18.28
C LEU A 411 -0.73 7.29 -18.07
N VAL A 412 -1.30 6.40 -18.88
CA VAL A 412 -2.66 5.91 -18.71
C VAL A 412 -2.63 4.44 -18.31
N ALA A 413 -3.29 4.15 -17.22
CA ALA A 413 -3.34 2.81 -16.65
C ALA A 413 -4.20 1.88 -17.49
N TYR A 414 -3.62 0.75 -17.90
CA TYR A 414 -4.34 -0.36 -18.52
C TYR A 414 -4.63 -1.42 -17.46
N ARG A 415 -5.91 -1.71 -17.23
CA ARG A 415 -6.38 -2.62 -16.17
C ARG A 415 -5.78 -2.31 -14.79
N ALA A 416 -5.27 -1.08 -14.58
CA ALA A 416 -4.47 -0.64 -13.43
C ALA A 416 -3.37 -1.66 -13.02
N MET A 417 -2.74 -2.30 -14.00
CA MET A 417 -1.62 -3.23 -13.82
C MET A 417 -0.53 -3.09 -14.88
N MET A 418 -0.81 -2.41 -15.97
CA MET A 418 0.15 -1.99 -16.99
C MET A 418 -0.10 -0.53 -17.34
N ALA A 419 0.74 0.09 -18.13
CA ALA A 419 0.57 1.46 -18.59
C ALA A 419 0.85 1.55 -20.10
N ASN A 420 0.16 2.46 -20.79
CA ASN A 420 0.51 2.79 -22.17
C ASN A 420 1.95 3.30 -22.25
N ARG A 421 2.54 3.28 -23.44
CA ARG A 421 3.90 3.82 -23.74
C ARG A 421 5.07 3.09 -23.06
N LEU A 422 4.84 2.11 -22.21
CA LEU A 422 5.87 1.36 -21.48
C LEU A 422 5.79 -0.14 -21.84
N PRO A 423 6.55 -0.61 -22.84
CA PRO A 423 6.56 -2.02 -23.23
C PRO A 423 7.08 -2.92 -22.09
N ASN A 424 6.48 -4.11 -21.93
CA ASN A 424 6.88 -5.09 -20.90
C ASN A 424 6.94 -4.53 -19.48
N PHE A 425 6.26 -3.41 -19.22
CA PHE A 425 6.13 -2.80 -17.91
C PHE A 425 4.81 -3.20 -17.26
N SER A 426 4.88 -3.56 -15.99
CA SER A 426 3.70 -3.86 -15.18
C SER A 426 3.87 -3.39 -13.74
N TYR A 427 2.76 -3.24 -13.03
CA TYR A 427 2.78 -2.85 -11.63
C TYR A 427 1.58 -3.43 -10.87
N THR A 428 1.70 -3.46 -9.55
CA THR A 428 0.60 -3.86 -8.68
C THR A 428 0.10 -2.69 -7.85
N ILE A 429 -1.20 -2.44 -7.93
CA ILE A 429 -1.96 -1.60 -7.02
C ILE A 429 -3.17 -2.38 -6.51
N GLY A 430 -3.53 -2.24 -5.24
CA GLY A 430 -4.67 -2.92 -4.63
C GLY A 430 -5.96 -2.11 -4.70
N TYR A 431 -7.04 -2.68 -4.17
CA TYR A 431 -8.32 -2.00 -4.01
C TYR A 431 -8.29 -0.97 -2.88
N LEU A 432 -9.08 0.08 -3.02
CA LEU A 432 -9.34 1.05 -1.96
C LEU A 432 -10.44 0.58 -0.99
N ASN A 433 -11.37 -0.22 -1.48
CA ASN A 433 -12.58 -0.66 -0.77
C ASN A 433 -12.56 -2.14 -0.36
N GLN A 434 -11.56 -2.90 -0.77
CA GLN A 434 -11.39 -4.33 -0.50
C GLN A 434 -9.95 -4.66 -0.13
N SER A 435 -9.69 -5.95 0.12
CA SER A 435 -8.36 -6.44 0.46
C SER A 435 -7.37 -6.25 -0.70
N TRP A 436 -6.20 -5.72 -0.39
CA TRP A 436 -5.13 -5.42 -1.34
C TRP A 436 -4.68 -6.65 -2.15
N THR A 437 -4.48 -7.76 -1.47
CA THR A 437 -3.95 -8.99 -2.05
C THR A 437 -4.90 -9.69 -3.01
N LEU A 438 -6.21 -9.42 -2.94
CA LEU A 438 -7.17 -9.92 -3.94
C LEU A 438 -6.79 -9.44 -5.34
N ARG A 439 -6.39 -8.17 -5.44
CA ARG A 439 -5.98 -7.61 -6.73
C ARG A 439 -4.55 -7.97 -7.09
N ALA A 440 -3.65 -8.06 -6.10
CA ALA A 440 -2.28 -8.49 -6.33
C ALA A 440 -2.23 -9.88 -6.99
N ASP A 441 -2.91 -10.88 -6.42
CA ASP A 441 -2.99 -12.24 -6.99
C ASP A 441 -3.65 -12.26 -8.38
N MET A 442 -4.68 -11.45 -8.58
CA MET A 442 -5.34 -11.36 -9.88
C MET A 442 -4.42 -10.74 -10.94
N THR A 443 -3.66 -9.70 -10.59
CA THR A 443 -2.62 -9.09 -11.44
C THR A 443 -1.54 -10.12 -11.80
N SER A 444 -1.00 -10.83 -10.80
CA SER A 444 0.03 -11.85 -11.01
C SER A 444 -0.45 -12.97 -11.95
N ARG A 445 -1.69 -13.43 -11.78
CA ARG A 445 -2.29 -14.45 -12.66
C ARG A 445 -2.48 -13.95 -14.09
N TYR A 446 -2.93 -12.73 -14.26
CA TYR A 446 -3.08 -12.12 -15.57
C TYR A 446 -1.74 -12.00 -16.29
N LEU A 447 -0.71 -11.50 -15.61
CA LEU A 447 0.63 -11.34 -16.17
C LEU A 447 1.25 -12.68 -16.56
N VAL A 448 1.11 -13.71 -15.72
CA VAL A 448 1.57 -15.08 -16.05
C VAL A 448 0.88 -15.58 -17.33
N GLN A 449 -0.42 -15.41 -17.46
CA GLN A 449 -1.12 -15.84 -18.67
C GLN A 449 -0.69 -15.04 -19.90
N LEU A 450 -0.53 -13.71 -19.76
CA LEU A 450 -0.01 -12.85 -20.82
C LEU A 450 1.37 -13.32 -21.29
N TRP A 451 2.29 -13.58 -20.37
CA TRP A 451 3.65 -14.02 -20.72
C TRP A 451 3.68 -15.40 -21.37
N LYS A 452 2.85 -16.35 -20.89
CA LYS A 452 2.70 -17.67 -21.54
C LYS A 452 2.17 -17.56 -22.98
N ASP A 453 1.21 -16.67 -23.20
CA ASP A 453 0.65 -16.45 -24.52
C ASP A 453 1.67 -15.77 -25.46
N MET A 454 2.49 -14.86 -24.93
CA MET A 454 3.60 -14.24 -25.67
C MET A 454 4.66 -15.31 -26.06
N ASP A 455 5.10 -16.11 -25.09
CA ASP A 455 6.10 -17.17 -25.34
C ASP A 455 5.58 -18.17 -26.40
N ALA A 456 4.30 -18.56 -26.34
CA ALA A 456 3.70 -19.47 -27.29
C ALA A 456 3.62 -18.90 -28.73
N ARG A 457 3.60 -17.58 -28.88
CA ARG A 457 3.56 -16.88 -30.17
C ARG A 457 4.93 -16.36 -30.61
N GLY A 458 5.96 -16.51 -29.78
CA GLY A 458 7.29 -15.98 -30.03
C GLY A 458 7.38 -14.46 -29.94
N GLU A 459 6.43 -13.81 -29.24
CA GLU A 459 6.39 -12.37 -29.03
C GLU A 459 7.35 -11.98 -27.91
N GLN A 460 8.15 -10.93 -28.14
CA GLN A 460 9.17 -10.47 -27.19
C GLN A 460 8.67 -9.35 -26.30
N TRP A 461 7.71 -8.56 -26.77
CA TRP A 461 7.15 -7.46 -26.00
C TRP A 461 5.64 -7.33 -26.15
N ALA A 462 5.00 -6.76 -25.12
CA ALA A 462 3.61 -6.35 -25.09
C ALA A 462 3.52 -4.93 -24.53
N CYS A 463 2.72 -4.08 -25.17
CA CYS A 463 2.50 -2.70 -24.74
C CYS A 463 1.02 -2.32 -24.91
N PRO A 464 0.33 -1.83 -23.88
CA PRO A 464 -1.00 -1.27 -24.04
C PRO A 464 -0.98 -0.02 -24.94
N VAL A 465 -1.92 0.05 -25.86
CA VAL A 465 -2.06 1.16 -26.83
C VAL A 465 -3.39 1.85 -26.61
N LEU A 466 -3.35 3.09 -26.10
CA LEU A 466 -4.56 3.88 -25.89
C LEU A 466 -5.16 4.23 -27.25
N PRO A 467 -6.43 3.85 -27.53
CA PRO A 467 -7.07 4.19 -28.79
C PRO A 467 -7.17 5.71 -29.00
N ALA A 468 -7.04 6.14 -30.27
CA ALA A 468 -7.15 7.55 -30.61
C ALA A 468 -8.56 8.08 -30.25
N GLY A 469 -8.61 9.17 -29.49
CA GLY A 469 -9.87 9.79 -29.04
C GLY A 469 -10.44 9.21 -27.76
N GLU A 470 -9.80 8.18 -27.15
CA GLU A 470 -10.18 7.72 -25.80
C GLU A 470 -9.83 8.79 -24.78
N ALA A 471 -10.84 9.21 -23.99
CA ALA A 471 -10.63 10.14 -22.89
C ALA A 471 -9.90 9.43 -21.73
N ALA A 472 -8.78 9.98 -21.28
CA ALA A 472 -7.93 9.40 -20.24
C ALA A 472 -7.49 10.46 -19.21
N ASP A 473 -8.45 11.20 -18.68
CA ASP A 473 -8.25 12.33 -17.78
C ASP A 473 -8.75 12.06 -16.34
N LEU A 474 -9.32 10.87 -16.11
CA LEU A 474 -9.77 10.49 -14.77
C LEU A 474 -8.58 10.14 -13.85
N PRO A 475 -8.67 10.48 -12.55
CA PRO A 475 -7.65 10.08 -11.59
C PRO A 475 -7.62 8.55 -11.42
N LEU A 476 -6.43 7.94 -11.32
CA LEU A 476 -6.27 6.51 -11.12
C LEU A 476 -7.00 6.00 -9.86
N LEU A 477 -7.01 6.82 -8.81
CA LEU A 477 -7.66 6.50 -7.54
C LEU A 477 -8.80 7.49 -7.27
N GLU A 478 -10.03 6.98 -7.29
CA GLU A 478 -11.25 7.77 -7.10
C GLU A 478 -11.76 7.61 -5.66
N MET A 479 -11.33 8.48 -4.75
CA MET A 479 -11.84 8.59 -3.38
C MET A 479 -11.64 10.02 -2.86
N SER A 480 -12.57 10.52 -2.05
CA SER A 480 -12.51 11.87 -1.49
C SER A 480 -11.54 12.03 -0.31
N SER A 481 -10.82 10.98 0.06
CA SER A 481 -9.81 11.04 1.14
C SER A 481 -8.68 12.00 0.81
N GLY A 482 -8.32 12.89 1.75
CA GLY A 482 -7.37 13.98 1.53
C GLY A 482 -5.99 13.54 1.05
N TYR A 483 -5.51 12.36 1.47
CA TYR A 483 -4.22 11.84 1.04
C TYR A 483 -4.21 11.42 -0.45
N ILE A 484 -5.34 10.97 -0.99
CA ILE A 484 -5.50 10.68 -2.42
C ILE A 484 -5.58 12.00 -3.20
N GLN A 485 -6.45 12.91 -2.79
CA GLN A 485 -6.67 14.17 -3.50
C GLN A 485 -5.38 15.01 -3.65
N ARG A 486 -4.50 15.01 -2.66
CA ARG A 486 -3.21 15.70 -2.74
C ARG A 486 -2.24 15.11 -3.77
N SER A 487 -2.40 13.84 -4.11
CA SER A 487 -1.43 13.10 -4.95
C SER A 487 -1.97 12.79 -6.36
N VAL A 488 -3.20 13.18 -6.67
CA VAL A 488 -3.83 12.89 -7.99
C VAL A 488 -2.97 13.37 -9.15
N ALA A 489 -2.35 14.55 -9.02
CA ALA A 489 -1.56 15.16 -10.09
C ALA A 489 -0.24 14.44 -10.40
N THR A 490 0.25 13.57 -9.50
CA THR A 490 1.54 12.86 -9.64
C THR A 490 1.38 11.37 -9.94
N LEU A 491 0.15 10.89 -10.02
CA LEU A 491 -0.16 9.50 -10.34
C LEU A 491 -0.54 9.35 -11.81
N PRO A 492 -0.43 8.15 -12.39
CA PRO A 492 -1.01 7.85 -13.70
C PRO A 492 -2.50 8.18 -13.74
N ARG A 493 -3.03 8.40 -14.92
CA ARG A 493 -4.45 8.62 -15.18
C ARG A 493 -5.14 7.32 -15.55
N GLN A 494 -6.46 7.37 -15.67
CA GLN A 494 -7.27 6.27 -16.21
C GLN A 494 -8.34 6.80 -17.16
N GLY A 495 -8.86 5.91 -18.02
CA GLY A 495 -9.96 6.19 -18.94
C GLY A 495 -11.33 5.99 -18.32
N ALA A 496 -12.36 6.02 -19.16
CA ALA A 496 -13.75 5.94 -18.74
C ALA A 496 -14.27 4.50 -18.55
N GLY A 497 -13.67 3.51 -19.23
CA GLY A 497 -14.14 2.12 -19.21
C GLY A 497 -13.02 1.08 -19.33
N ASP A 498 -13.39 -0.20 -19.26
CA ASP A 498 -12.47 -1.34 -19.48
C ASP A 498 -11.88 -1.29 -20.90
N PRO A 499 -10.58 -1.51 -21.09
CA PRO A 499 -9.55 -1.90 -20.11
C PRO A 499 -8.84 -0.73 -19.41
N TRP A 500 -9.23 0.51 -19.66
CA TRP A 500 -8.53 1.73 -19.25
C TRP A 500 -9.01 2.27 -17.90
N ARG A 501 -9.91 1.57 -17.22
CA ARG A 501 -10.44 1.94 -15.91
C ARG A 501 -10.26 0.85 -14.87
N MET A 502 -9.97 1.26 -13.63
CA MET A 502 -10.00 0.41 -12.44
C MET A 502 -11.41 0.42 -11.84
N GLU A 503 -12.10 -0.71 -11.88
CA GLU A 503 -13.52 -0.81 -11.51
C GLU A 503 -13.78 -0.84 -10.01
N GLN A 504 -12.75 -1.04 -9.18
CA GLN A 504 -12.88 -1.21 -7.71
C GLN A 504 -13.88 -2.31 -7.29
N ASP A 505 -14.09 -3.31 -8.17
CA ASP A 505 -14.99 -4.44 -8.00
C ASP A 505 -14.28 -5.73 -8.39
N TYR A 506 -13.91 -6.52 -7.39
CA TYR A 506 -13.17 -7.77 -7.58
C TYR A 506 -13.87 -8.78 -8.50
N ILE A 507 -15.21 -8.92 -8.40
CA ILE A 507 -15.94 -9.91 -9.21
C ILE A 507 -15.99 -9.47 -10.67
N LYS A 508 -16.25 -8.18 -10.91
CA LYS A 508 -16.30 -7.59 -12.25
C LYS A 508 -14.92 -7.67 -12.92
N GLU A 509 -13.87 -7.21 -12.25
CA GLU A 509 -12.50 -7.25 -12.77
C GLU A 509 -12.01 -8.69 -12.98
N ARG A 510 -12.29 -9.61 -12.07
CA ARG A 510 -11.93 -11.02 -12.24
C ARG A 510 -12.55 -11.64 -13.51
N ARG A 511 -13.81 -11.31 -13.82
CA ARG A 511 -14.46 -11.76 -15.06
C ARG A 511 -13.80 -11.16 -16.29
N ALA A 512 -13.52 -9.85 -16.29
CA ALA A 512 -12.86 -9.15 -17.38
C ALA A 512 -11.44 -9.69 -17.63
N TYR A 513 -10.68 -10.00 -16.57
CA TYR A 513 -9.28 -10.44 -16.70
C TYR A 513 -9.14 -11.91 -17.12
N THR A 514 -10.15 -12.73 -16.88
CA THR A 514 -10.17 -14.14 -17.31
C THR A 514 -10.98 -14.38 -18.60
N GLY A 515 -11.60 -13.34 -19.17
CA GLY A 515 -12.37 -13.43 -20.42
C GLY A 515 -11.50 -13.74 -21.64
N ALA A 516 -12.11 -14.23 -22.71
CA ALA A 516 -11.41 -14.56 -23.95
C ALA A 516 -10.75 -13.36 -24.62
N ASP A 517 -11.35 -12.17 -24.49
CA ASP A 517 -10.86 -10.91 -25.04
C ASP A 517 -10.22 -10.02 -23.95
N ASN A 518 -9.36 -10.61 -23.15
CA ASN A 518 -8.74 -9.90 -22.04
C ASN A 518 -7.48 -9.09 -22.41
N LYS A 519 -7.12 -9.04 -23.69
CA LYS A 519 -5.91 -8.38 -24.23
C LYS A 519 -6.21 -7.37 -25.35
N HIS A 520 -7.44 -6.90 -25.47
CA HIS A 520 -7.77 -5.84 -26.42
C HIS A 520 -7.01 -4.54 -26.07
N ASP A 521 -6.77 -3.71 -27.05
CA ASP A 521 -5.95 -2.51 -26.95
C ASP A 521 -4.50 -2.78 -26.51
N MET A 522 -3.94 -3.94 -26.87
CA MET A 522 -2.56 -4.30 -26.61
C MET A 522 -1.83 -4.62 -27.92
N ALA A 523 -0.69 -3.99 -28.13
CA ALA A 523 0.23 -4.31 -29.21
C ALA A 523 1.27 -5.34 -28.72
N PHE A 524 1.70 -6.17 -29.66
CA PHE A 524 2.72 -7.20 -29.46
C PHE A 524 3.72 -7.16 -30.60
N GLY A 525 4.96 -7.60 -30.36
CA GLY A 525 5.96 -7.65 -31.42
C GLY A 525 7.09 -8.60 -31.12
N THR A 526 7.74 -9.03 -32.20
CA THR A 526 8.98 -9.80 -32.20
C THR A 526 10.19 -8.90 -32.41
N ASP A 527 10.00 -7.76 -33.10
CA ASP A 527 11.04 -6.77 -33.38
C ASP A 527 10.85 -5.51 -32.53
N ALA A 528 11.94 -5.06 -31.94
CA ALA A 528 11.98 -3.95 -31.03
C ALA A 528 11.58 -2.60 -31.67
N LEU A 529 11.76 -2.43 -32.99
CA LEU A 529 11.48 -1.18 -33.71
C LEU A 529 9.99 -0.83 -33.82
N GLU A 530 9.08 -1.80 -33.79
CA GLU A 530 7.64 -1.53 -33.83
C GLU A 530 7.07 -0.98 -32.51
N ALA A 531 7.77 -1.20 -31.38
CA ALA A 531 7.38 -0.68 -30.08
C ALA A 531 7.43 0.86 -29.99
N ALA A 532 8.15 1.53 -30.89
CA ALA A 532 8.24 2.99 -30.92
C ALA A 532 7.00 3.67 -31.53
N ALA A 533 6.20 2.98 -32.34
CA ALA A 533 5.03 3.56 -33.00
C ALA A 533 3.92 4.03 -32.02
N PRO A 534 3.64 3.36 -30.88
CA PRO A 534 2.69 3.84 -29.88
C PRO A 534 3.17 5.10 -29.11
N LEU A 535 4.48 5.42 -29.19
CA LEU A 535 5.08 6.53 -28.44
C LEU A 535 4.86 7.87 -29.15
N ALA A 536 4.73 7.87 -30.48
CA ALA A 536 4.57 9.08 -31.29
C ALA A 536 3.15 9.68 -31.27
N ALA A 537 2.14 8.93 -30.80
CA ALA A 537 0.74 9.36 -30.81
C ALA A 537 0.35 10.31 -29.64
N GLY A 538 1.29 10.70 -28.81
CA GLY A 538 1.04 11.47 -27.57
C GLY A 538 1.27 12.98 -27.65
N GLU A 539 1.52 13.57 -28.82
CA GLU A 539 1.63 15.02 -28.96
C GLU A 539 0.26 15.65 -29.25
N GLY A 540 -0.44 16.12 -28.24
CA GLY A 540 -1.62 16.96 -28.43
C GLY A 540 -2.54 17.04 -27.24
N GLY A 541 -2.38 18.07 -26.40
CA GLY A 541 -3.42 18.44 -25.45
C GLY A 541 -2.94 19.02 -24.11
N GLY A 542 -2.07 20.03 -24.15
CA GLY A 542 -1.86 20.92 -23.00
C GLY A 542 -2.98 21.96 -22.91
N GLY A 543 -3.95 21.75 -22.04
CA GLY A 543 -4.92 22.75 -21.63
C GLY A 543 -4.99 22.73 -20.11
N ALA A 544 -4.27 23.68 -19.47
CA ALA A 544 -4.41 23.93 -18.05
C ALA A 544 -5.81 24.48 -17.77
N ALA A 545 -6.68 23.68 -17.15
CA ALA A 545 -7.90 24.16 -16.56
C ALA A 545 -7.59 24.64 -15.13
N GLU A 546 -7.64 25.94 -14.91
CA GLU A 546 -7.67 26.54 -13.56
C GLU A 546 -8.86 25.98 -12.77
N LEU A 547 -8.56 25.17 -11.77
CA LEU A 547 -9.52 24.81 -10.73
C LEU A 547 -9.56 25.94 -9.70
N ARG A 548 -10.63 26.74 -9.71
CA ARG A 548 -10.99 27.62 -8.61
C ARG A 548 -11.47 26.78 -7.42
N VAL A 549 -10.93 27.11 -6.26
CA VAL A 549 -11.18 26.57 -4.91
C VAL A 549 -12.63 26.76 -4.48
#